data_00956df3307224568d457d6e14977be0
#
_entry.id   00956df3307224568d457d6e14977be0
#
_cell.length_a   1.000
_cell.length_b   1.000
_cell.length_c   1.000
_cell.angle_alpha   90.00
_cell.angle_beta   90.00
_cell.angle_gamma   90.00
#
_symmetry.space_group_name_H-M   'P 1'
#
loop_
_entity.id
_entity.type
_entity.pdbx_description
1 polymer ?
#
loop_
_entity_poly.entity_id
_entity_poly.type
_entity_poly.pdbx_seq_one_letter_code
_entity_poly.pdbx_strand_id
1 'polypeptide(L)'
;QKKANGHSSGLSLTFDQYDGDQVMQLLTQDEKVGDNRFVRSGLTFNDRPSKESQSNNAKIMKELDELSKKDPKAADEKYKMYQEQGLIGGAPRVMIGKTRSENNGLFLFDNKGMPRAMFYVDKDNNAKLDFYDNKGKTIASFPEKTN
;
A
#
# COMPACT_ATOMS: atom_id res chain seq x y z
N GLN A 1 -21.82 8.43 -20.07
CA GLN A 1 -20.40 8.56 -19.67
C GLN A 1 -19.58 7.64 -20.54
N LYS A 2 -18.65 8.16 -21.34
CA LYS A 2 -17.66 7.34 -22.06
C LYS A 2 -16.79 6.66 -21.00
N LYS A 3 -16.83 5.32 -20.92
CA LYS A 3 -15.85 4.55 -20.14
C LYS A 3 -14.47 4.88 -20.69
N ALA A 4 -13.55 5.32 -19.83
CA ALA A 4 -12.16 5.50 -20.23
C ALA A 4 -11.67 4.16 -20.80
N ASN A 5 -11.11 4.18 -22.02
CA ASN A 5 -10.47 3.00 -22.62
C ASN A 5 -9.22 2.67 -21.80
N GLY A 6 -9.35 1.74 -20.90
CA GLY A 6 -8.27 1.27 -20.06
C GLY A 6 -8.34 -0.25 -19.92
N HIS A 7 -7.20 -0.86 -19.61
CA HIS A 7 -7.14 -2.24 -19.20
C HIS A 7 -6.23 -2.38 -17.99
N SER A 8 -6.48 -3.41 -17.20
CA SER A 8 -5.62 -3.81 -16.09
C SER A 8 -5.44 -5.31 -16.14
N SER A 9 -4.21 -5.75 -15.97
CA SER A 9 -3.87 -7.15 -15.76
C SER A 9 -2.90 -7.27 -14.60
N GLY A 10 -2.96 -8.37 -13.88
CA GLY A 10 -2.07 -8.61 -12.77
C GLY A 10 -2.06 -10.06 -12.34
N LEU A 11 -0.99 -10.43 -11.67
CA LEU A 11 -0.83 -11.73 -11.03
C LEU A 11 -0.29 -11.49 -9.63
N SER A 12 -0.81 -12.21 -8.64
CA SER A 12 -0.25 -12.20 -7.30
C SER A 12 -0.17 -13.60 -6.71
N LEU A 13 0.88 -13.81 -5.90
CA LEU A 13 1.01 -14.92 -4.98
C LEU A 13 1.02 -14.34 -3.57
N THR A 14 0.10 -14.79 -2.72
CA THR A 14 -0.07 -14.31 -1.35
C THR A 14 0.18 -15.40 -0.35
N PHE A 15 0.65 -14.99 0.82
CA PHE A 15 0.82 -15.83 2.00
C PHE A 15 0.06 -15.16 3.13
N ASP A 16 -0.96 -15.82 3.63
CA ASP A 16 -1.84 -15.31 4.65
C ASP A 16 -1.39 -15.77 6.04
N GLN A 17 -1.63 -14.98 7.06
CA GLN A 17 -1.52 -15.49 8.43
C GLN A 17 -2.68 -16.43 8.76
N TYR A 18 -2.52 -17.25 9.80
CA TYR A 18 -3.61 -18.10 10.27
C TYR A 18 -4.85 -17.26 10.61
N ASP A 19 -6.00 -17.64 10.03
CA ASP A 19 -7.30 -16.95 10.18
C ASP A 19 -7.25 -15.43 9.92
N GLY A 20 -6.35 -14.97 9.05
CA GLY A 20 -6.18 -13.57 8.71
C GLY A 20 -5.94 -13.34 7.23
N ASP A 21 -5.42 -12.17 6.90
CA ASP A 21 -5.15 -11.75 5.53
C ASP A 21 -3.63 -11.73 5.25
N GLN A 22 -3.23 -11.26 4.10
CA GLN A 22 -1.89 -11.37 3.52
C GLN A 22 -0.80 -10.70 4.37
N VAL A 23 0.14 -11.50 4.87
CA VAL A 23 1.38 -11.02 5.52
C VAL A 23 2.50 -10.84 4.52
N MET A 24 2.46 -11.54 3.37
CA MET A 24 3.42 -11.40 2.29
C MET A 24 2.71 -11.51 0.94
N GLN A 25 3.12 -10.69 -0.03
CA GLN A 25 2.56 -10.69 -1.37
C GLN A 25 3.66 -10.48 -2.41
N LEU A 26 3.75 -11.38 -3.38
CA LEU A 26 4.47 -11.17 -4.63
C LEU A 26 3.45 -10.72 -5.68
N LEU A 27 3.62 -9.55 -6.28
CA LEU A 27 2.66 -8.92 -7.19
C LEU A 27 3.34 -8.44 -8.47
N THR A 28 2.67 -8.63 -9.59
CA THR A 28 2.87 -7.83 -10.81
C THR A 28 1.53 -7.25 -11.25
N GLN A 29 1.54 -6.00 -11.70
CA GLN A 29 0.34 -5.30 -12.17
C GLN A 29 0.71 -4.41 -13.34
N ASP A 30 -0.06 -4.49 -14.43
CA ASP A 30 0.07 -3.68 -15.63
C ASP A 30 -1.28 -2.99 -15.87
N GLU A 31 -1.28 -1.66 -15.83
CA GLU A 31 -2.47 -0.83 -15.99
C GLU A 31 -2.27 0.15 -17.14
N LYS A 32 -3.27 0.28 -17.98
CA LYS A 32 -3.33 1.35 -18.99
C LYS A 32 -4.58 2.19 -18.75
N VAL A 33 -4.38 3.52 -18.70
CA VAL A 33 -5.46 4.50 -18.56
C VAL A 33 -5.23 5.60 -19.59
N GLY A 34 -6.03 5.61 -20.65
CA GLY A 34 -5.78 6.45 -21.82
C GLY A 34 -4.45 6.06 -22.48
N ASP A 35 -3.56 7.02 -22.68
CA ASP A 35 -2.22 6.82 -23.25
C ASP A 35 -1.15 6.45 -22.22
N ASN A 36 -1.47 6.53 -20.93
CA ASN A 36 -0.52 6.22 -19.87
C ASN A 36 -0.56 4.72 -19.51
N ARG A 37 0.62 4.11 -19.40
CA ARG A 37 0.81 2.74 -18.95
C ARG A 37 1.66 2.74 -17.68
N PHE A 38 1.20 2.01 -16.67
CA PHE A 38 1.86 1.88 -15.38
C PHE A 38 2.12 0.40 -15.11
N VAL A 39 3.38 0.06 -14.88
CA VAL A 39 3.77 -1.30 -14.49
C VAL A 39 4.42 -1.24 -13.13
N ARG A 40 3.91 -2.01 -12.20
CA ARG A 40 4.55 -2.24 -10.91
C ARG A 40 4.76 -3.73 -10.68
N SER A 41 5.81 -4.07 -9.96
CA SER A 41 6.07 -5.45 -9.55
C SER A 41 6.89 -5.43 -8.28
N GLY A 42 6.65 -6.35 -7.38
CA GLY A 42 7.42 -6.40 -6.14
C GLY A 42 6.93 -7.43 -5.15
N LEU A 43 7.75 -7.58 -4.13
CA LEU A 43 7.48 -8.34 -2.93
C LEU A 43 7.16 -7.35 -1.80
N THR A 44 6.02 -7.55 -1.13
CA THR A 44 5.58 -6.72 -0.01
C THR A 44 5.41 -7.58 1.23
N PHE A 45 5.89 -7.08 2.37
CA PHE A 45 5.63 -7.63 3.69
C PHE A 45 4.70 -6.68 4.44
N ASN A 46 3.62 -7.22 5.00
CA ASN A 46 2.60 -6.44 5.68
C ASN A 46 2.53 -6.82 7.16
N ASP A 47 2.38 -5.84 8.03
CA ASP A 47 1.88 -6.08 9.37
C ASP A 47 0.38 -6.31 9.30
N ARG A 48 -0.09 -7.27 10.08
CA ARG A 48 -1.53 -7.56 10.22
C ARG A 48 -1.94 -7.45 11.69
N PRO A 49 -3.17 -7.06 11.97
CA PRO A 49 -3.68 -6.97 13.34
C PRO A 49 -3.70 -8.35 14.01
N SER A 50 -3.28 -8.40 15.27
CA SER A 50 -3.18 -9.66 16.03
C SER A 50 -4.54 -10.30 16.37
N LYS A 51 -5.63 -9.53 16.29
CA LYS A 51 -7.00 -9.99 16.55
C LYS A 51 -7.81 -10.15 15.27
N GLU A 52 -7.15 -10.06 14.12
CA GLU A 52 -7.81 -10.24 12.84
C GLU A 52 -8.31 -11.68 12.69
N SER A 53 -9.51 -11.82 12.12
CA SER A 53 -10.11 -13.08 11.75
C SER A 53 -10.88 -12.90 10.46
N GLN A 54 -10.75 -13.82 9.52
CA GLN A 54 -11.44 -13.75 8.22
C GLN A 54 -12.95 -13.64 8.38
N SER A 55 -13.52 -14.41 9.30
CA SER A 55 -14.97 -14.38 9.56
C SER A 55 -15.44 -13.06 10.13
N ASN A 56 -14.64 -12.41 10.98
CA ASN A 56 -14.94 -11.10 11.53
C ASN A 56 -14.72 -9.99 10.48
N ASN A 57 -13.66 -10.09 9.68
CA ASN A 57 -13.41 -9.16 8.58
C ASN A 57 -14.60 -9.10 7.62
N ALA A 58 -15.13 -10.24 7.20
CA ALA A 58 -16.28 -10.28 6.29
C ALA A 58 -17.51 -9.56 6.88
N LYS A 59 -17.78 -9.76 8.18
CA LYS A 59 -18.90 -9.09 8.88
C LYS A 59 -18.68 -7.59 9.00
N ILE A 60 -17.48 -7.18 9.42
CA ILE A 60 -17.10 -5.78 9.59
C ILE A 60 -17.15 -5.05 8.25
N MET A 61 -16.60 -5.63 7.18
CA MET A 61 -16.62 -5.00 5.85
C MET A 61 -18.04 -4.85 5.31
N LYS A 62 -18.90 -5.85 5.50
CA LYS A 62 -20.32 -5.73 5.13
C LYS A 62 -21.03 -4.62 5.90
N GLU A 63 -20.81 -4.53 7.19
CA GLU A 63 -21.38 -3.48 8.04
C GLU A 63 -20.91 -2.09 7.61
N LEU A 64 -19.62 -1.92 7.34
CA LEU A 64 -19.04 -0.66 6.89
C LEU A 64 -19.55 -0.26 5.49
N ASP A 65 -19.74 -1.21 4.58
CA ASP A 65 -20.32 -0.96 3.25
C ASP A 65 -21.79 -0.48 3.36
N GLU A 66 -22.58 -1.13 4.21
CA GLU A 66 -23.96 -0.71 4.46
C GLU A 66 -24.05 0.66 5.13
N LEU A 67 -23.15 0.95 6.07
CA LEU A 67 -23.08 2.24 6.74
C LEU A 67 -22.59 3.34 5.80
N SER A 68 -21.59 3.07 4.97
CA SER A 68 -21.04 4.03 4.01
C SER A 68 -22.04 4.52 2.98
N LYS A 69 -23.03 3.67 2.61
CA LYS A 69 -24.13 4.05 1.71
C LYS A 69 -25.10 5.04 2.35
N LYS A 70 -25.18 5.09 3.68
CA LYS A 70 -26.08 5.95 4.45
C LYS A 70 -25.36 7.17 5.02
N ASP A 71 -24.20 6.96 5.60
CA ASP A 71 -23.37 7.96 6.25
C ASP A 71 -21.88 7.61 6.08
N PRO A 72 -21.23 8.14 5.02
CA PRO A 72 -19.81 7.90 4.77
C PRO A 72 -18.90 8.32 5.93
N LYS A 73 -19.25 9.42 6.63
CA LYS A 73 -18.44 9.93 7.75
C LYS A 73 -18.50 8.98 8.95
N ALA A 74 -19.67 8.51 9.30
CA ALA A 74 -19.83 7.53 10.37
C ALA A 74 -19.12 6.20 10.02
N ALA A 75 -19.10 5.80 8.75
CA ALA A 75 -18.36 4.63 8.29
C ALA A 75 -16.85 4.79 8.48
N ASP A 76 -16.29 5.96 8.14
CA ASP A 76 -14.87 6.27 8.34
C ASP A 76 -14.48 6.27 9.83
N GLU A 77 -15.32 6.86 10.69
CA GLU A 77 -15.10 6.86 12.13
C GLU A 77 -15.13 5.43 12.70
N LYS A 78 -16.07 4.63 12.25
CA LYS A 78 -16.21 3.23 12.67
C LYS A 78 -15.06 2.35 12.16
N TYR A 79 -14.59 2.57 10.93
CA TYR A 79 -13.41 1.91 10.38
C TYR A 79 -12.18 2.17 11.27
N LYS A 80 -11.94 3.43 11.64
CA LYS A 80 -10.82 3.80 12.55
C LYS A 80 -10.94 3.12 13.90
N MET A 81 -12.15 3.07 14.47
CA MET A 81 -12.39 2.37 15.73
C MET A 81 -12.02 0.89 15.64
N TYR A 82 -12.40 0.20 14.57
CA TYR A 82 -12.04 -1.20 14.37
C TYR A 82 -10.54 -1.41 14.15
N GLN A 83 -9.87 -0.45 13.48
CA GLN A 83 -8.40 -0.46 13.37
C GLN A 83 -7.72 -0.31 14.74
N GLU A 84 -8.18 0.64 15.56
CA GLU A 84 -7.64 0.86 16.91
C GLU A 84 -7.85 -0.35 17.84
N GLN A 85 -8.93 -1.08 17.65
CA GLN A 85 -9.20 -2.34 18.34
C GLN A 85 -8.34 -3.52 17.83
N GLY A 86 -7.64 -3.34 16.72
CA GLY A 86 -6.81 -4.39 16.10
C GLY A 86 -7.64 -5.51 15.46
N LEU A 87 -8.85 -5.21 15.02
CA LEU A 87 -9.76 -6.17 14.37
C LEU A 87 -9.60 -6.20 12.85
N ILE A 88 -9.24 -5.08 12.26
CA ILE A 88 -9.04 -4.90 10.81
C ILE A 88 -7.84 -3.99 10.55
N GLY A 89 -7.42 -3.90 9.30
CA GLY A 89 -6.37 -3.00 8.88
C GLY A 89 -5.13 -3.75 8.46
N GLY A 90 -3.99 -3.19 8.81
CA GLY A 90 -2.68 -3.63 8.37
C GLY A 90 -2.03 -2.59 7.48
N ALA A 91 -0.72 -2.65 7.40
CA ALA A 91 0.07 -1.74 6.59
C ALA A 91 1.28 -2.45 5.99
N PRO A 92 1.69 -2.08 4.77
CA PRO A 92 2.98 -2.53 4.25
C PRO A 92 4.09 -2.00 5.16
N ARG A 93 5.08 -2.83 5.46
CA ARG A 93 6.27 -2.49 6.24
C ARG A 93 7.51 -2.48 5.39
N VAL A 94 7.59 -3.37 4.42
CA VAL A 94 8.69 -3.48 3.48
C VAL A 94 8.11 -3.76 2.10
N MET A 95 8.62 -3.06 1.09
CA MET A 95 8.40 -3.38 -0.31
C MET A 95 9.75 -3.42 -1.03
N ILE A 96 9.96 -4.44 -1.83
CA ILE A 96 11.12 -4.57 -2.73
C ILE A 96 10.58 -4.72 -4.14
N GLY A 97 10.98 -3.82 -5.06
CA GLY A 97 10.53 -3.92 -6.44
C GLY A 97 10.39 -2.59 -7.16
N LYS A 98 9.56 -2.60 -8.20
CA LYS A 98 9.25 -1.44 -9.06
C LYS A 98 7.93 -0.81 -8.66
N THR A 99 7.94 0.52 -8.45
CA THR A 99 6.74 1.33 -8.18
C THR A 99 6.08 1.81 -9.48
N ARG A 100 4.86 2.35 -9.39
CA ARG A 100 4.18 3.03 -10.51
C ARG A 100 4.93 4.25 -11.04
N SER A 101 5.75 4.89 -10.21
CA SER A 101 6.61 6.04 -10.57
C SER A 101 7.95 5.60 -11.15
N GLU A 102 8.08 4.33 -11.52
CA GLU A 102 9.27 3.72 -12.12
C GLU A 102 10.52 3.71 -11.23
N ASN A 103 10.38 3.92 -9.94
CA ASN A 103 11.45 3.73 -8.97
C ASN A 103 11.61 2.24 -8.69
N ASN A 104 12.85 1.74 -8.73
CA ASN A 104 13.21 0.34 -8.48
C ASN A 104 14.07 0.26 -7.23
N GLY A 105 13.60 -0.42 -6.17
CA GLY A 105 14.37 -0.44 -4.93
C GLY A 105 13.68 -1.09 -3.74
N LEU A 106 14.18 -0.70 -2.56
CA LEU A 106 13.72 -1.07 -1.24
C LEU A 106 12.99 0.12 -0.60
N PHE A 107 11.79 -0.11 -0.11
CA PHE A 107 10.93 0.89 0.51
C PHE A 107 10.50 0.41 1.90
N LEU A 108 10.78 1.23 2.92
CA LEU A 108 10.46 0.95 4.31
C LEU A 108 9.37 1.91 4.80
N PHE A 109 8.39 1.35 5.51
CA PHE A 109 7.22 2.08 5.99
C PHE A 109 7.06 1.93 7.51
N ASP A 110 6.39 2.88 8.14
CA ASP A 110 5.98 2.75 9.52
C ASP A 110 4.71 1.87 9.67
N ASN A 111 4.24 1.71 10.90
CA ASN A 111 3.06 0.91 11.21
C ASN A 111 1.73 1.49 10.67
N LYS A 112 1.77 2.67 10.06
CA LYS A 112 0.63 3.31 9.38
C LYS A 112 0.78 3.26 7.86
N GLY A 113 1.84 2.62 7.34
CA GLY A 113 2.14 2.57 5.91
C GLY A 113 2.73 3.87 5.35
N MET A 114 3.18 4.80 6.21
CA MET A 114 3.86 6.01 5.77
C MET A 114 5.33 5.70 5.46
N PRO A 115 5.91 6.25 4.38
CA PRO A 115 7.31 6.03 4.04
C PRO A 115 8.24 6.58 5.12
N ARG A 116 9.31 5.83 5.44
CA ARG A 116 10.33 6.19 6.43
C ARG A 116 11.73 6.17 5.85
N ALA A 117 12.03 5.23 4.95
CA ALA A 117 13.28 5.19 4.20
C ALA A 117 13.06 4.53 2.84
N MET A 118 13.75 5.02 1.83
CA MET A 118 13.72 4.47 0.48
C MET A 118 15.13 4.43 -0.09
N PHE A 119 15.58 3.25 -0.53
CA PHE A 119 16.79 3.07 -1.31
C PHE A 119 16.43 2.55 -2.69
N TYR A 120 16.65 3.36 -3.72
CA TYR A 120 16.13 3.06 -5.05
C TYR A 120 16.94 3.69 -6.18
N VAL A 121 16.72 3.20 -7.38
CA VAL A 121 17.11 3.85 -8.63
C VAL A 121 15.86 4.44 -9.27
N ASP A 122 15.88 5.74 -9.57
CA ASP A 122 14.76 6.43 -10.20
C ASP A 122 14.69 6.18 -11.73
N LYS A 123 13.64 6.71 -12.37
CA LYS A 123 13.44 6.57 -13.83
C LYS A 123 14.56 7.17 -14.69
N ASP A 124 15.35 8.08 -14.12
CA ASP A 124 16.47 8.76 -14.78
C ASP A 124 17.82 8.09 -14.46
N ASN A 125 17.79 6.86 -13.88
CA ASN A 125 18.94 6.04 -13.46
C ASN A 125 19.78 6.62 -12.32
N ASN A 126 19.24 7.50 -11.51
CA ASN A 126 19.94 8.02 -10.34
C ASN A 126 19.67 7.12 -9.12
N ALA A 127 20.73 6.65 -8.47
CA ALA A 127 20.63 5.97 -7.19
C ALA A 127 20.37 6.98 -6.07
N LYS A 128 19.40 6.70 -5.20
CA LYS A 128 18.96 7.58 -4.12
C LYS A 128 18.71 6.81 -2.83
N LEU A 129 18.99 7.47 -1.71
CA LEU A 129 18.62 7.03 -0.37
C LEU A 129 17.94 8.20 0.33
N ASP A 130 16.63 8.11 0.52
CA ASP A 130 15.81 9.14 1.13
C ASP A 130 15.27 8.69 2.48
N PHE A 131 15.26 9.61 3.46
CA PHE A 131 14.63 9.44 4.76
C PHE A 131 13.51 10.45 4.96
N TYR A 132 12.44 10.03 5.65
CA TYR A 132 11.23 10.82 5.83
C TYR A 132 10.84 10.94 7.29
N ASP A 133 10.27 12.09 7.67
CA ASP A 133 9.62 12.27 8.96
C ASP A 133 8.23 11.58 9.01
N ASN A 134 7.55 11.70 10.14
CA ASN A 134 6.21 11.13 10.34
C ASN A 134 5.09 11.83 9.55
N LYS A 135 5.41 12.92 8.84
CA LYS A 135 4.50 13.65 7.96
C LYS A 135 4.79 13.40 6.47
N GLY A 136 5.77 12.53 6.17
CA GLY A 136 6.19 12.22 4.81
C GLY A 136 7.11 13.28 4.17
N LYS A 137 7.63 14.23 4.96
CA LYS A 137 8.61 15.21 4.48
C LYS A 137 10.01 14.58 4.48
N THR A 138 10.76 14.75 3.40
CA THR A 138 12.17 14.33 3.31
C THR A 138 13.01 15.10 4.32
N ILE A 139 13.75 14.38 5.18
CA ILE A 139 14.65 14.92 6.20
C ILE A 139 16.13 14.70 5.87
N ALA A 140 16.44 13.72 5.02
CA ALA A 140 17.77 13.50 4.46
C ALA A 140 17.63 12.83 3.08
N SER A 141 18.55 13.12 2.17
CA SER A 141 18.62 12.54 0.84
C SER A 141 20.08 12.38 0.41
N PHE A 142 20.43 11.20 -0.13
CA PHE A 142 21.77 10.90 -0.63
C PHE A 142 21.67 10.37 -2.07
N PRO A 143 22.56 10.79 -2.98
CA PRO A 143 23.54 11.88 -2.80
C PRO A 143 22.83 13.21 -2.54
N GLU A 144 23.50 14.10 -1.80
CA GLU A 144 23.01 15.46 -1.62
C GLU A 144 22.85 16.14 -2.97
N LYS A 145 21.78 16.93 -3.12
CA LYS A 145 21.64 17.75 -4.33
C LYS A 145 22.80 18.77 -4.36
N THR A 146 23.74 18.56 -5.24
CA THR A 146 24.70 19.61 -5.60
C THR A 146 23.92 20.75 -6.26
N ASN A 147 23.89 21.90 -5.58
CA ASN A 147 23.33 23.13 -6.13
C ASN A 147 24.13 23.59 -7.36
#